data_c5168b4c75e00538788fd58e4a2c4ff4
#
_entry.id   c5168b4c75e00538788fd58e4a2c4ff4
#
_cell.length_a   1.000
_cell.length_b   1.000
_cell.length_c   1.000
_cell.angle_alpha   90.00
_cell.angle_beta   90.00
_cell.angle_gamma   90.00
#
_symmetry.space_group_name_H-M   'P 1'
#
loop_
_entity.id
_entity.type
_entity.pdbx_description
1 polymer ?
#
loop_
_entity_poly.entity_id
_entity_poly.type
_entity_poly.pdbx_seq_one_letter_code
_entity_poly.pdbx_strand_id
1 'polypeptide(L)'
;GPSGIGKDNYTWYMQNVHLVPLTWEDEVMILKRELARAWTSLKLVEHNNRNLPELVDADSPEAYDKMADASAKSLMDFLEQQDIVTVKPYFDPALREHLGEFIPKEKRNFFSIGEHFDARPLYSHFYHWFELARMDLEPHKSEIRKGPLLYNIWDSRNEGTATAVEEMFMQAGLYNDSPRTKEIVYIMIAQRAARGLGSLYAHANEMTMEEAGGIHSEYTPRGWMMTEKELLIFEQHLYLRQPGYGSSYITGKYLLEAALADYARLQELEGELFAPKDFFDTLNSIGNIPISLGHWEMTGSKEHLKSITE
;
A
#
# COMPACT_ATOMS: atom_id res chain seq x y z
N GLY A 1 -25.75 16.14 11.34
CA GLY A 1 -24.60 17.01 11.61
C GLY A 1 -23.35 16.51 10.89
N PRO A 2 -22.26 17.27 10.87
CA PRO A 2 -21.03 16.84 10.21
C PRO A 2 -20.50 15.56 10.86
N SER A 3 -19.98 14.64 10.02
CA SER A 3 -19.45 13.36 10.48
C SER A 3 -17.93 13.37 10.62
N GLY A 4 -17.26 14.32 9.94
CA GLY A 4 -15.82 14.47 9.97
C GLY A 4 -15.35 15.31 11.16
N ILE A 5 -14.06 15.21 11.46
CA ILE A 5 -13.42 15.93 12.58
C ILE A 5 -12.98 17.36 12.22
N GLY A 6 -13.05 17.74 10.93
CA GLY A 6 -12.58 19.02 10.41
C GLY A 6 -11.08 19.00 10.03
N LYS A 7 -10.70 19.88 9.10
CA LYS A 7 -9.31 19.92 8.54
C LYS A 7 -8.24 20.16 9.60
N ASP A 8 -8.48 21.15 10.48
CA ASP A 8 -7.49 21.53 11.51
C ASP A 8 -7.26 20.39 12.50
N ASN A 9 -8.35 19.76 12.97
CA ASN A 9 -8.24 18.60 13.86
C ASN A 9 -7.60 17.39 13.15
N TYR A 10 -7.93 17.18 11.86
CA TYR A 10 -7.32 16.13 11.06
C TYR A 10 -5.81 16.34 10.93
N THR A 11 -5.38 17.54 10.53
CA THR A 11 -3.97 17.90 10.43
C THR A 11 -3.25 17.74 11.76
N TRP A 12 -3.86 18.26 12.84
CA TRP A 12 -3.29 18.11 14.19
C TRP A 12 -3.12 16.63 14.56
N TYR A 13 -4.14 15.82 14.33
CA TYR A 13 -4.11 14.38 14.64
C TYR A 13 -3.04 13.64 13.85
N MET A 14 -2.92 13.90 12.55
CA MET A 14 -1.90 13.29 11.72
C MET A 14 -0.49 13.68 12.15
N GLN A 15 -0.26 14.96 12.44
CA GLN A 15 1.05 15.46 12.83
C GLN A 15 1.46 15.06 14.25
N ASN A 16 0.54 15.07 15.21
CA ASN A 16 0.87 14.90 16.63
C ASN A 16 0.65 13.46 17.14
N VAL A 17 -0.18 12.67 16.47
CA VAL A 17 -0.47 11.28 16.87
C VAL A 17 0.19 10.29 15.91
N HIS A 18 -0.04 10.43 14.61
CA HIS A 18 0.56 9.55 13.59
C HIS A 18 1.99 9.94 13.20
N LEU A 19 2.43 11.14 13.56
CA LEU A 19 3.72 11.72 13.16
C LEU A 19 3.92 11.73 11.63
N VAL A 20 2.85 12.01 10.92
CA VAL A 20 2.83 12.28 9.49
C VAL A 20 3.05 13.78 9.28
N PRO A 21 4.20 14.22 8.73
CA PRO A 21 4.58 15.63 8.67
C PRO A 21 3.91 16.38 7.51
N LEU A 22 2.61 16.18 7.34
CA LEU A 22 1.79 16.74 6.26
C LEU A 22 0.54 17.39 6.83
N THR A 23 0.04 18.40 6.12
CA THR A 23 -1.29 18.97 6.36
C THR A 23 -2.36 18.20 5.58
N TRP A 24 -3.63 18.44 5.88
CA TRP A 24 -4.74 17.91 5.09
C TRP A 24 -4.61 18.31 3.60
N GLU A 25 -4.23 19.56 3.33
CA GLU A 25 -4.04 20.09 1.98
C GLU A 25 -2.88 19.38 1.25
N ASP A 26 -1.79 19.10 1.94
CA ASP A 26 -0.66 18.35 1.39
C ASP A 26 -1.09 16.93 1.00
N GLU A 27 -1.82 16.23 1.87
CA GLU A 27 -2.32 14.90 1.56
C GLU A 27 -3.27 14.91 0.35
N VAL A 28 -4.19 15.89 0.28
CA VAL A 28 -5.08 16.05 -0.89
C VAL A 28 -4.28 16.25 -2.18
N MET A 29 -3.23 17.09 -2.15
CA MET A 29 -2.37 17.33 -3.31
C MET A 29 -1.65 16.06 -3.73
N ILE A 30 -1.06 15.33 -2.79
CA ILE A 30 -0.33 14.08 -3.03
C ILE A 30 -1.28 13.03 -3.63
N LEU A 31 -2.46 12.83 -3.05
CA LEU A 31 -3.41 11.84 -3.52
C LEU A 31 -3.98 12.17 -4.91
N LYS A 32 -4.26 13.44 -5.19
CA LYS A 32 -4.66 13.88 -6.54
C LYS A 32 -3.58 13.61 -7.59
N ARG A 33 -2.33 13.92 -7.25
CA ARG A 33 -1.20 13.65 -8.13
C ARG A 33 -1.04 12.15 -8.37
N GLU A 34 -1.13 11.34 -7.32
CA GLU A 34 -0.99 9.89 -7.42
C GLU A 34 -2.14 9.27 -8.23
N LEU A 35 -3.37 9.72 -8.04
CA LEU A 35 -4.51 9.29 -8.84
C LEU A 35 -4.29 9.58 -10.33
N ALA A 36 -3.89 10.80 -10.67
CA ALA A 36 -3.61 11.19 -12.06
C ALA A 36 -2.44 10.36 -12.65
N ARG A 37 -1.38 10.13 -11.84
CA ARG A 37 -0.23 9.31 -12.24
C ARG A 37 -0.64 7.87 -12.51
N ALA A 38 -1.41 7.26 -11.61
CA ALA A 38 -1.86 5.88 -11.75
C ALA A 38 -2.73 5.69 -13.00
N TRP A 39 -3.68 6.61 -13.26
CA TRP A 39 -4.49 6.58 -14.48
C TRP A 39 -3.66 6.74 -15.75
N THR A 40 -2.71 7.67 -15.77
CA THR A 40 -1.82 7.89 -16.91
C THR A 40 -0.96 6.65 -17.16
N SER A 41 -0.33 6.12 -16.12
CA SER A 41 0.52 4.94 -16.21
C SER A 41 -0.27 3.71 -16.68
N LEU A 42 -1.48 3.50 -16.14
CA LEU A 42 -2.39 2.45 -16.58
C LEU A 42 -2.65 2.53 -18.09
N LYS A 43 -3.04 3.71 -18.61
CA LYS A 43 -3.36 3.86 -20.03
C LYS A 43 -2.16 3.65 -20.94
N LEU A 44 -0.95 4.04 -20.50
CA LEU A 44 0.28 3.79 -21.24
C LEU A 44 0.66 2.32 -21.23
N VAL A 45 0.50 1.63 -20.10
CA VAL A 45 0.76 0.19 -19.99
C VAL A 45 -0.26 -0.61 -20.81
N GLU A 46 -1.55 -0.28 -20.75
CA GLU A 46 -2.60 -0.88 -21.59
C GLU A 46 -2.26 -0.71 -23.08
N HIS A 47 -1.81 0.48 -23.49
CA HIS A 47 -1.38 0.73 -24.86
C HIS A 47 -0.18 -0.13 -25.26
N ASN A 48 0.83 -0.26 -24.39
CA ASN A 48 2.01 -1.11 -24.66
C ASN A 48 1.61 -2.59 -24.77
N ASN A 49 0.67 -3.02 -23.95
CA ASN A 49 0.21 -4.41 -23.90
C ASN A 49 -0.88 -4.75 -24.92
N ARG A 50 -1.34 -3.80 -25.76
CA ARG A 50 -2.51 -3.96 -26.66
C ARG A 50 -2.48 -5.17 -27.59
N ASN A 51 -1.28 -5.68 -27.91
CA ASN A 51 -1.09 -6.85 -28.77
C ASN A 51 -0.79 -8.12 -27.97
N LEU A 52 -0.74 -8.06 -26.65
CA LEU A 52 -0.58 -9.24 -25.80
C LEU A 52 -1.94 -9.89 -25.52
N PRO A 53 -1.97 -11.20 -25.28
CA PRO A 53 -3.20 -11.87 -24.82
C PRO A 53 -3.76 -11.20 -23.57
N GLU A 54 -5.08 -11.20 -23.43
CA GLU A 54 -5.73 -10.75 -22.20
C GLU A 54 -5.42 -11.72 -21.05
N LEU A 55 -5.42 -11.20 -19.82
CA LEU A 55 -5.37 -12.07 -18.64
C LEU A 55 -6.66 -12.89 -18.57
N VAL A 56 -6.50 -14.16 -18.28
CA VAL A 56 -7.62 -15.10 -18.10
C VAL A 56 -7.85 -15.26 -16.61
N ASP A 57 -9.07 -15.01 -16.15
CA ASP A 57 -9.41 -15.19 -14.75
C ASP A 57 -9.59 -16.67 -14.38
N ALA A 58 -9.26 -17.03 -13.16
CA ALA A 58 -9.54 -18.35 -12.60
C ALA A 58 -11.05 -18.53 -12.49
N ASP A 59 -11.60 -19.53 -13.20
CA ASP A 59 -13.03 -19.77 -13.36
C ASP A 59 -13.55 -20.98 -12.55
N SER A 60 -12.68 -21.66 -11.83
CA SER A 60 -13.00 -22.79 -10.97
C SER A 60 -12.13 -22.79 -9.69
N PRO A 61 -12.58 -23.46 -8.61
CA PRO A 61 -11.77 -23.61 -7.40
C PRO A 61 -10.39 -24.19 -7.67
N GLU A 62 -10.28 -25.22 -8.50
CA GLU A 62 -9.01 -25.90 -8.82
C GLU A 62 -8.08 -24.97 -9.61
N ALA A 63 -8.62 -24.18 -10.53
CA ALA A 63 -7.83 -23.19 -11.29
C ALA A 63 -7.33 -22.07 -10.37
N TYR A 64 -8.17 -21.62 -9.45
CA TYR A 64 -7.83 -20.61 -8.47
C TYR A 64 -6.73 -21.09 -7.52
N ASP A 65 -6.90 -22.25 -6.89
CA ASP A 65 -5.93 -22.82 -5.95
C ASP A 65 -4.56 -22.99 -6.60
N LYS A 66 -4.53 -23.47 -7.84
CA LYS A 66 -3.29 -23.60 -8.62
C LYS A 66 -2.63 -22.25 -8.90
N MET A 67 -3.41 -21.24 -9.27
CA MET A 67 -2.92 -19.90 -9.54
C MET A 67 -2.42 -19.24 -8.26
N ALA A 68 -3.14 -19.37 -7.15
CA ALA A 68 -2.79 -18.83 -5.85
C ALA A 68 -1.46 -19.41 -5.33
N ASP A 69 -1.31 -20.74 -5.39
CA ASP A 69 -0.06 -21.42 -5.01
C ASP A 69 1.13 -20.97 -5.88
N ALA A 70 0.94 -20.92 -7.19
CA ALA A 70 1.96 -20.46 -8.13
C ALA A 70 2.34 -18.99 -7.89
N SER A 71 1.37 -18.14 -7.56
CA SER A 71 1.58 -16.73 -7.25
C SER A 71 2.37 -16.53 -5.95
N ALA A 72 2.03 -17.28 -4.90
CA ALA A 72 2.77 -17.26 -3.63
C ALA A 72 4.22 -17.70 -3.85
N LYS A 73 4.42 -18.82 -4.55
CA LYS A 73 5.76 -19.30 -4.88
C LYS A 73 6.55 -18.29 -5.71
N SER A 74 5.94 -17.70 -6.74
CA SER A 74 6.56 -16.69 -7.60
C SER A 74 7.02 -15.47 -6.81
N LEU A 75 6.22 -15.00 -5.86
CA LEU A 75 6.60 -13.88 -4.99
C LEU A 75 7.80 -14.23 -4.11
N MET A 76 7.79 -15.41 -3.48
CA MET A 76 8.89 -15.84 -2.61
C MET A 76 10.19 -16.00 -3.42
N ASP A 77 10.13 -16.67 -4.57
CA ASP A 77 11.26 -16.86 -5.48
C ASP A 77 11.83 -15.49 -5.95
N PHE A 78 10.95 -14.52 -6.24
CA PHE A 78 11.34 -13.17 -6.63
C PHE A 78 12.09 -12.43 -5.51
N LEU A 79 11.56 -12.45 -4.27
CA LEU A 79 12.17 -11.77 -3.14
C LEU A 79 13.60 -12.27 -2.88
N GLU A 80 13.81 -13.58 -3.03
CA GLU A 80 15.11 -14.22 -2.85
C GLU A 80 16.05 -13.99 -4.05
N GLN A 81 15.58 -14.25 -5.27
CA GLN A 81 16.42 -14.19 -6.48
C GLN A 81 16.81 -12.76 -6.86
N GLN A 82 15.96 -11.78 -6.59
CA GLN A 82 16.26 -10.37 -6.85
C GLN A 82 16.91 -9.66 -5.66
N ASP A 83 17.21 -10.40 -4.60
CA ASP A 83 17.86 -9.87 -3.39
C ASP A 83 17.14 -8.62 -2.84
N ILE A 84 15.80 -8.70 -2.78
CA ILE A 84 14.95 -7.57 -2.37
C ILE A 84 14.98 -7.38 -0.86
N VAL A 85 14.94 -8.47 -0.10
CA VAL A 85 14.92 -8.49 1.35
C VAL A 85 15.47 -9.84 1.83
N THR A 86 16.00 -9.90 3.04
CA THR A 86 16.35 -11.19 3.65
C THR A 86 15.10 -12.01 3.90
N VAL A 87 14.87 -13.01 3.05
CA VAL A 87 13.73 -13.92 3.17
C VAL A 87 13.92 -14.80 4.41
N LYS A 88 12.93 -14.73 5.30
CA LYS A 88 12.91 -15.50 6.56
C LYS A 88 12.07 -16.76 6.41
N PRO A 89 12.36 -17.83 7.15
CA PRO A 89 11.62 -19.09 7.06
C PRO A 89 10.11 -18.98 7.33
N TYR A 90 9.70 -17.92 8.03
CA TYR A 90 8.29 -17.67 8.36
C TYR A 90 7.54 -16.83 7.30
N PHE A 91 8.20 -16.30 6.25
CA PHE A 91 7.54 -15.47 5.23
C PHE A 91 6.51 -16.29 4.43
N ASP A 92 6.92 -17.43 3.87
CA ASP A 92 6.00 -18.26 3.08
C ASP A 92 4.81 -18.77 3.91
N PRO A 93 4.99 -19.32 5.14
CA PRO A 93 3.86 -19.63 6.01
C PRO A 93 2.95 -18.45 6.30
N ALA A 94 3.51 -17.28 6.65
CA ALA A 94 2.71 -16.09 6.95
C ALA A 94 1.88 -15.62 5.74
N LEU A 95 2.45 -15.69 4.53
CA LEU A 95 1.70 -15.41 3.30
C LEU A 95 0.57 -16.41 3.10
N ARG A 96 0.86 -17.71 3.26
CA ARG A 96 -0.10 -18.77 2.96
C ARG A 96 -1.29 -18.83 3.92
N GLU A 97 -1.17 -18.30 5.12
CA GLU A 97 -2.30 -18.13 6.05
C GLU A 97 -3.36 -17.14 5.57
N HIS A 98 -3.00 -16.30 4.59
CA HIS A 98 -3.85 -15.22 4.08
C HIS A 98 -4.20 -15.34 2.60
N LEU A 99 -3.91 -16.49 1.96
CA LEU A 99 -4.37 -16.75 0.60
C LEU A 99 -5.89 -16.77 0.59
N GLY A 100 -6.48 -16.13 -0.42
CA GLY A 100 -7.92 -16.13 -0.62
C GLY A 100 -8.48 -17.48 -1.05
N GLU A 101 -9.75 -17.49 -1.35
CA GLU A 101 -10.48 -18.64 -1.89
C GLU A 101 -11.18 -18.28 -3.20
N PHE A 102 -11.57 -19.28 -3.98
CA PHE A 102 -12.34 -19.05 -5.18
C PHE A 102 -13.67 -18.37 -4.88
N ILE A 103 -13.91 -17.26 -5.55
CA ILE A 103 -15.17 -16.51 -5.49
C ILE A 103 -15.81 -16.51 -6.89
N PRO A 104 -17.07 -16.98 -7.03
CA PRO A 104 -17.81 -16.89 -8.29
C PRO A 104 -17.85 -15.46 -8.82
N LYS A 105 -17.73 -15.29 -10.14
CA LYS A 105 -17.54 -13.99 -10.80
C LYS A 105 -18.54 -12.92 -10.38
N GLU A 106 -19.80 -13.30 -10.22
CA GLU A 106 -20.91 -12.42 -9.84
C GLU A 106 -20.86 -11.96 -8.37
N LYS A 107 -20.02 -12.58 -7.54
CA LYS A 107 -19.84 -12.25 -6.11
C LYS A 107 -18.51 -11.57 -5.82
N ARG A 108 -17.65 -11.40 -6.83
CA ARG A 108 -16.32 -10.80 -6.64
C ARG A 108 -16.43 -9.34 -6.29
N ASN A 109 -15.69 -8.93 -5.28
CA ASN A 109 -15.45 -7.53 -4.96
C ASN A 109 -14.20 -7.02 -5.70
N PHE A 110 -13.85 -5.76 -5.48
CA PHE A 110 -12.70 -5.12 -6.12
C PHE A 110 -11.41 -5.96 -6.01
N PHE A 111 -11.07 -6.42 -4.82
CA PHE A 111 -9.85 -7.17 -4.59
C PHE A 111 -9.90 -8.56 -5.24
N SER A 112 -10.98 -9.27 -5.06
CA SER A 112 -11.13 -10.60 -5.64
C SER A 112 -11.22 -10.58 -7.18
N ILE A 113 -11.69 -9.49 -7.81
CA ILE A 113 -11.60 -9.34 -9.26
C ILE A 113 -10.14 -9.39 -9.71
N GLY A 114 -9.28 -8.55 -9.13
CA GLY A 114 -7.85 -8.50 -9.47
C GLY A 114 -7.14 -9.80 -9.16
N GLU A 115 -7.39 -10.35 -7.98
CA GLU A 115 -6.77 -11.59 -7.51
C GLU A 115 -7.04 -12.80 -8.41
N HIS A 116 -8.26 -12.91 -8.96
CA HIS A 116 -8.60 -14.01 -9.87
C HIS A 116 -7.92 -13.92 -11.24
N PHE A 117 -7.41 -12.75 -11.64
CA PHE A 117 -6.57 -12.63 -12.83
C PHE A 117 -5.10 -12.97 -12.54
N ASP A 118 -4.56 -12.42 -11.46
CA ASP A 118 -3.21 -12.69 -10.96
C ASP A 118 -3.16 -12.24 -9.49
N ALA A 119 -2.87 -13.16 -8.61
CA ALA A 119 -2.88 -12.87 -7.17
C ALA A 119 -1.64 -12.12 -6.68
N ARG A 120 -0.54 -12.11 -7.46
CA ARG A 120 0.73 -11.49 -7.05
C ARG A 120 0.64 -10.01 -6.63
N PRO A 121 -0.16 -9.14 -7.31
CA PRO A 121 -0.33 -7.76 -6.85
C PRO A 121 -0.90 -7.66 -5.44
N LEU A 122 -1.93 -8.45 -5.12
CA LEU A 122 -2.47 -8.49 -3.76
C LEU A 122 -1.51 -9.16 -2.79
N TYR A 123 -0.83 -10.24 -3.19
CA TYR A 123 0.12 -10.93 -2.32
C TYR A 123 1.38 -10.09 -2.04
N SER A 124 1.81 -9.21 -2.95
CA SER A 124 2.86 -8.25 -2.65
C SER A 124 2.44 -7.25 -1.55
N HIS A 125 1.16 -6.86 -1.52
CA HIS A 125 0.60 -6.06 -0.44
C HIS A 125 0.66 -6.79 0.92
N PHE A 126 0.61 -8.10 0.92
CA PHE A 126 0.71 -8.91 2.12
C PHE A 126 2.11 -8.89 2.77
N TYR A 127 3.02 -8.05 2.29
CA TYR A 127 4.28 -7.75 2.96
C TYR A 127 4.10 -7.38 4.43
N HIS A 128 3.00 -6.71 4.79
CA HIS A 128 2.71 -6.41 6.19
C HIS A 128 2.45 -7.66 7.06
N TRP A 129 2.08 -8.81 6.48
CA TRP A 129 1.99 -10.08 7.21
C TRP A 129 3.37 -10.64 7.56
N PHE A 130 4.37 -10.41 6.72
CA PHE A 130 5.76 -10.72 7.05
C PHE A 130 6.25 -9.89 8.24
N GLU A 131 5.85 -8.63 8.31
CA GLU A 131 6.18 -7.75 9.43
C GLU A 131 5.48 -8.17 10.72
N LEU A 132 4.21 -8.59 10.66
CA LEU A 132 3.50 -9.13 11.82
C LEU A 132 4.14 -10.43 12.33
N ALA A 133 4.47 -11.35 11.43
CA ALA A 133 5.18 -12.58 11.79
C ALA A 133 6.56 -12.28 12.42
N ARG A 134 7.27 -11.28 11.90
CA ARG A 134 8.53 -10.85 12.49
C ARG A 134 8.34 -10.25 13.89
N MET A 135 7.32 -9.42 14.11
CA MET A 135 7.05 -8.86 15.42
C MET A 135 6.78 -9.94 16.47
N ASP A 136 6.18 -11.05 16.06
CA ASP A 136 5.92 -12.20 16.93
C ASP A 136 7.18 -13.07 17.16
N LEU A 137 7.93 -13.37 16.10
CA LEU A 137 9.02 -14.33 16.12
C LEU A 137 10.42 -13.72 16.38
N GLU A 138 10.61 -12.47 15.95
CA GLU A 138 11.86 -11.71 16.12
C GLU A 138 11.55 -10.30 16.68
N PRO A 139 10.89 -10.17 17.84
CA PRO A 139 10.42 -8.88 18.35
C PRO A 139 11.58 -7.92 18.59
N HIS A 140 11.36 -6.65 18.26
CA HIS A 140 12.32 -5.60 18.58
C HIS A 140 12.52 -5.49 20.10
N LYS A 141 13.75 -5.22 20.57
CA LYS A 141 14.08 -5.10 22.00
C LYS A 141 13.35 -3.96 22.73
N SER A 142 12.90 -2.94 22.01
CA SER A 142 12.12 -1.83 22.58
C SER A 142 10.65 -2.23 22.68
N GLU A 143 10.07 -2.06 23.86
CA GLU A 143 8.64 -2.30 24.12
C GLU A 143 7.69 -1.49 23.21
N ILE A 144 8.12 -0.28 22.81
CA ILE A 144 7.33 0.59 21.93
C ILE A 144 7.33 0.08 20.47
N ARG A 145 8.44 -0.57 20.04
CA ARG A 145 8.65 -0.94 18.63
C ARG A 145 8.35 -2.40 18.33
N LYS A 146 8.15 -3.23 19.34
CA LYS A 146 8.06 -4.69 19.18
C LYS A 146 6.75 -5.19 18.58
N GLY A 147 5.70 -4.36 18.61
CA GLY A 147 4.40 -4.76 18.11
C GLY A 147 3.42 -3.59 18.04
N PRO A 148 2.19 -3.85 17.54
CA PRO A 148 1.16 -2.84 17.48
C PRO A 148 0.74 -2.43 18.90
N LEU A 149 0.57 -1.14 19.12
CA LEU A 149 0.02 -0.58 20.34
C LEU A 149 -1.51 -0.72 20.38
N LEU A 150 -2.14 -0.24 21.47
CA LEU A 150 -3.59 -0.28 21.66
C LEU A 150 -4.38 0.34 20.49
N TYR A 151 -3.83 1.37 19.86
CA TYR A 151 -4.35 1.97 18.64
C TYR A 151 -3.35 1.77 17.52
N ASN A 152 -3.82 1.46 16.32
CA ASN A 152 -2.96 1.34 15.14
C ASN A 152 -2.63 2.73 14.59
N ILE A 153 -1.78 3.45 15.32
CA ILE A 153 -1.33 4.81 14.95
C ILE A 153 -0.24 4.79 13.87
N TRP A 154 0.16 3.61 13.44
CA TRP A 154 1.19 3.42 12.43
C TRP A 154 0.63 3.00 11.06
N ASP A 155 -0.63 3.32 10.77
CA ASP A 155 -1.30 2.92 9.53
C ASP A 155 -0.48 3.30 8.30
N SER A 156 0.09 4.51 8.25
CA SER A 156 0.96 4.95 7.15
C SER A 156 2.25 4.10 7.05
N ARG A 157 2.73 3.52 8.16
CA ARG A 157 3.87 2.61 8.14
C ARG A 157 3.48 1.23 7.59
N ASN A 158 2.38 0.67 8.05
CA ASN A 158 1.95 -0.68 7.68
C ASN A 158 1.35 -0.71 6.27
N GLU A 159 0.26 0.04 6.07
CA GLU A 159 -0.45 0.08 4.80
C GLU A 159 0.33 0.82 3.71
N GLY A 160 1.07 1.86 4.11
CA GLY A 160 1.93 2.61 3.20
C GLY A 160 3.08 1.77 2.66
N THR A 161 3.76 0.98 3.52
CA THR A 161 4.81 0.06 3.08
C THR A 161 4.23 -1.01 2.15
N ALA A 162 3.12 -1.64 2.54
CA ALA A 162 2.44 -2.65 1.74
C ALA A 162 2.02 -2.11 0.35
N THR A 163 1.55 -0.86 0.30
CA THR A 163 1.18 -0.22 -0.97
C THR A 163 2.41 0.16 -1.82
N ALA A 164 3.47 0.62 -1.19
CA ALA A 164 4.70 0.99 -1.89
C ALA A 164 5.36 -0.23 -2.56
N VAL A 165 5.45 -1.35 -1.84
CA VAL A 165 6.09 -2.56 -2.38
C VAL A 165 5.35 -3.17 -3.57
N GLU A 166 4.04 -2.97 -3.72
CA GLU A 166 3.31 -3.40 -4.92
C GLU A 166 3.93 -2.81 -6.19
N GLU A 167 4.22 -1.53 -6.18
CA GLU A 167 4.84 -0.84 -7.32
C GLU A 167 6.35 -1.06 -7.36
N MET A 168 7.04 -1.04 -6.23
CA MET A 168 8.48 -1.27 -6.17
C MET A 168 8.86 -2.66 -6.69
N PHE A 169 8.12 -3.69 -6.31
CA PHE A 169 8.35 -5.05 -6.81
C PHE A 169 8.01 -5.17 -8.30
N MET A 170 6.97 -4.47 -8.77
CA MET A 170 6.68 -4.35 -10.19
C MET A 170 7.86 -3.75 -10.95
N GLN A 171 8.45 -2.67 -10.44
CA GLN A 171 9.60 -2.00 -11.06
C GLN A 171 10.87 -2.88 -10.99
N ALA A 172 11.03 -3.66 -9.92
CA ALA A 172 12.12 -4.61 -9.76
C ALA A 172 11.96 -5.89 -10.60
N GLY A 173 10.83 -6.07 -11.30
CA GLY A 173 10.67 -7.11 -12.29
C GLY A 173 9.74 -8.27 -11.93
N LEU A 174 8.98 -8.20 -10.84
CA LEU A 174 8.06 -9.27 -10.40
C LEU A 174 7.11 -9.75 -11.52
N TYR A 175 6.72 -8.87 -12.43
CA TYR A 175 5.76 -9.16 -13.52
C TYR A 175 6.41 -9.16 -14.92
N ASN A 176 7.71 -9.46 -15.02
CA ASN A 176 8.38 -9.53 -16.33
C ASN A 176 7.85 -10.69 -17.20
N ASP A 177 7.35 -11.74 -16.59
CA ASP A 177 6.68 -12.88 -17.22
C ASP A 177 5.22 -12.59 -17.62
N SER A 178 4.60 -11.59 -17.03
CA SER A 178 3.18 -11.22 -17.24
C SER A 178 3.00 -9.70 -17.28
N PRO A 179 3.37 -9.01 -18.37
CA PRO A 179 3.33 -7.56 -18.45
C PRO A 179 1.95 -6.95 -18.19
N ARG A 180 0.85 -7.68 -18.49
CA ARG A 180 -0.51 -7.21 -18.21
C ARG A 180 -0.84 -7.14 -16.73
N THR A 181 -0.15 -7.90 -15.88
CA THR A 181 -0.32 -7.82 -14.42
C THR A 181 0.03 -6.42 -13.88
N LYS A 182 0.92 -5.68 -14.55
CA LYS A 182 1.23 -4.28 -14.22
C LYS A 182 0.00 -3.36 -14.28
N GLU A 183 -0.98 -3.70 -15.12
CA GLU A 183 -2.25 -2.96 -15.21
C GLU A 183 -3.02 -3.05 -13.88
N ILE A 184 -3.02 -4.24 -13.25
CA ILE A 184 -3.70 -4.46 -11.96
C ILE A 184 -3.07 -3.58 -10.86
N VAL A 185 -1.74 -3.49 -10.81
CA VAL A 185 -1.04 -2.64 -9.84
C VAL A 185 -1.50 -1.19 -9.95
N TYR A 186 -1.56 -0.62 -11.16
CA TYR A 186 -2.01 0.76 -11.34
C TYR A 186 -3.51 0.95 -11.07
N ILE A 187 -4.33 -0.07 -11.30
CA ILE A 187 -5.75 -0.05 -10.90
C ILE A 187 -5.86 0.01 -9.37
N MET A 188 -5.07 -0.78 -8.64
CA MET A 188 -5.06 -0.80 -7.18
C MET A 188 -4.57 0.54 -6.60
N ILE A 189 -3.53 1.14 -7.17
CA ILE A 189 -3.05 2.48 -6.75
C ILE A 189 -4.13 3.55 -6.99
N ALA A 190 -4.77 3.54 -8.17
CA ALA A 190 -5.85 4.48 -8.48
C ALA A 190 -7.03 4.35 -7.51
N GLN A 191 -7.45 3.13 -7.20
CA GLN A 191 -8.51 2.86 -6.23
C GLN A 191 -8.13 3.39 -4.84
N ARG A 192 -6.92 3.14 -4.35
CA ARG A 192 -6.47 3.63 -3.05
C ARG A 192 -6.38 5.15 -2.99
N ALA A 193 -5.92 5.80 -4.06
CA ALA A 193 -5.89 7.25 -4.14
C ALA A 193 -7.32 7.84 -4.16
N ALA A 194 -8.24 7.23 -4.91
CA ALA A 194 -9.63 7.68 -4.99
C ALA A 194 -10.35 7.55 -3.63
N ARG A 195 -10.22 6.39 -2.96
CA ARG A 195 -10.84 6.20 -1.64
C ARG A 195 -10.24 7.11 -0.57
N GLY A 196 -8.93 7.33 -0.60
CA GLY A 196 -8.25 8.25 0.31
C GLY A 196 -8.71 9.68 0.14
N LEU A 197 -8.91 10.15 -1.10
CA LEU A 197 -9.49 11.47 -1.37
C LEU A 197 -10.91 11.59 -0.82
N GLY A 198 -11.78 10.61 -1.04
CA GLY A 198 -13.11 10.57 -0.45
C GLY A 198 -13.06 10.69 1.07
N SER A 199 -12.17 9.92 1.72
CA SER A 199 -11.96 9.98 3.17
C SER A 199 -11.52 11.38 3.65
N LEU A 200 -10.56 12.00 2.97
CA LEU A 200 -10.09 13.35 3.30
C LEU A 200 -11.21 14.40 3.21
N TYR A 201 -12.00 14.38 2.14
CA TYR A 201 -13.11 15.32 1.98
C TYR A 201 -14.25 15.07 2.97
N ALA A 202 -14.54 13.82 3.31
CA ALA A 202 -15.51 13.48 4.33
C ALA A 202 -15.07 14.02 5.72
N HIS A 203 -13.79 13.83 6.08
CA HIS A 203 -13.23 14.37 7.32
C HIS A 203 -13.19 15.89 7.37
N ALA A 204 -12.99 16.56 6.25
CA ALA A 204 -13.06 18.01 6.13
C ALA A 204 -14.50 18.57 6.27
N ASN A 205 -15.51 17.70 6.25
CA ASN A 205 -16.93 18.06 6.16
C ASN A 205 -17.26 18.81 4.85
N GLU A 206 -16.49 18.58 3.79
CA GLU A 206 -16.72 19.14 2.44
C GLU A 206 -17.60 18.23 1.58
N MET A 207 -17.67 16.94 1.93
CA MET A 207 -18.48 15.94 1.25
C MET A 207 -19.25 15.08 2.26
N THR A 208 -20.41 14.63 1.82
CA THR A 208 -21.15 13.56 2.51
C THR A 208 -20.44 12.22 2.28
N MET A 209 -20.83 11.21 3.05
CA MET A 209 -20.35 9.84 2.84
C MET A 209 -20.72 9.30 1.45
N GLU A 210 -21.89 9.68 0.92
CA GLU A 210 -22.33 9.27 -0.41
C GLU A 210 -21.46 9.91 -1.51
N GLU A 211 -21.18 11.21 -1.41
CA GLU A 211 -20.29 11.91 -2.35
C GLU A 211 -18.86 11.35 -2.29
N ALA A 212 -18.34 11.09 -1.10
CA ALA A 212 -17.03 10.45 -0.90
C ALA A 212 -16.97 9.04 -1.51
N GLY A 213 -18.03 8.25 -1.33
CA GLY A 213 -18.18 6.95 -1.98
C GLY A 213 -18.29 7.06 -3.51
N GLY A 214 -18.92 8.14 -4.00
CA GLY A 214 -18.97 8.48 -5.43
C GLY A 214 -17.57 8.65 -6.02
N ILE A 215 -16.70 9.43 -5.37
CA ILE A 215 -15.30 9.59 -5.80
C ILE A 215 -14.60 8.23 -5.86
N HIS A 216 -14.72 7.43 -4.79
CA HIS A 216 -14.08 6.13 -4.70
C HIS A 216 -14.48 5.21 -5.86
N SER A 217 -15.78 5.11 -6.18
CA SER A 217 -16.26 4.24 -7.25
C SER A 217 -15.98 4.80 -8.65
N GLU A 218 -16.19 6.09 -8.87
CA GLU A 218 -16.07 6.73 -10.20
C GLU A 218 -14.61 6.76 -10.69
N TYR A 219 -13.66 7.05 -9.79
CA TYR A 219 -12.24 7.14 -10.14
C TYR A 219 -11.49 5.81 -10.05
N THR A 220 -12.14 4.73 -9.65
CA THR A 220 -11.56 3.39 -9.76
C THR A 220 -11.67 2.88 -11.20
N PRO A 221 -10.54 2.53 -11.85
CA PRO A 221 -10.55 2.10 -13.25
C PRO A 221 -11.41 0.86 -13.50
N ARG A 222 -11.88 0.73 -14.75
CA ARG A 222 -12.65 -0.44 -15.25
C ARG A 222 -13.99 -0.68 -14.54
N GLY A 223 -14.43 0.26 -13.69
CA GLY A 223 -15.66 0.11 -12.91
C GLY A 223 -15.64 -1.02 -11.88
N TRP A 224 -14.46 -1.49 -11.48
CA TRP A 224 -14.33 -2.61 -10.56
C TRP A 224 -14.91 -2.31 -9.17
N MET A 225 -14.86 -1.06 -8.70
CA MET A 225 -15.46 -0.66 -7.43
C MET A 225 -16.97 -0.42 -7.52
N MET A 226 -17.50 -0.09 -8.69
CA MET A 226 -18.94 0.16 -8.88
C MET A 226 -19.80 -1.10 -8.74
N THR A 227 -19.21 -2.28 -8.86
CA THR A 227 -19.92 -3.56 -8.78
C THR A 227 -20.06 -4.09 -7.34
N GLU A 228 -19.34 -3.50 -6.38
CA GLU A 228 -19.27 -3.97 -5.00
C GLU A 228 -19.68 -2.88 -4.00
N LYS A 229 -20.99 -2.84 -3.71
CA LYS A 229 -21.54 -1.82 -2.80
C LYS A 229 -21.24 -2.09 -1.32
N GLU A 230 -21.20 -3.35 -0.91
CA GLU A 230 -20.98 -3.69 0.50
C GLU A 230 -19.57 -3.33 0.94
N LEU A 231 -18.55 -3.64 0.12
CA LEU A 231 -17.18 -3.22 0.37
C LEU A 231 -17.06 -1.70 0.43
N LEU A 232 -17.68 -0.98 -0.53
CA LEU A 232 -17.66 0.47 -0.56
C LEU A 232 -18.23 1.08 0.72
N ILE A 233 -19.39 0.61 1.17
CA ILE A 233 -20.04 1.06 2.40
C ILE A 233 -19.17 0.74 3.62
N PHE A 234 -18.64 -0.47 3.70
CA PHE A 234 -17.76 -0.89 4.78
C PHE A 234 -16.52 0.01 4.88
N GLU A 235 -15.83 0.24 3.77
CA GLU A 235 -14.63 1.08 3.73
C GLU A 235 -14.93 2.53 4.13
N GLN A 236 -16.03 3.14 3.63
CA GLN A 236 -16.41 4.49 4.01
C GLN A 236 -16.66 4.62 5.52
N HIS A 237 -17.34 3.66 6.13
CA HIS A 237 -17.56 3.64 7.58
C HIS A 237 -16.26 3.43 8.37
N LEU A 238 -15.36 2.56 7.88
CA LEU A 238 -14.06 2.32 8.50
C LEU A 238 -13.23 3.62 8.54
N TYR A 239 -13.13 4.30 7.40
CA TYR A 239 -12.32 5.53 7.29
C TYR A 239 -12.89 6.67 8.13
N LEU A 240 -14.19 6.77 8.25
CA LEU A 240 -14.81 7.76 9.12
C LEU A 240 -14.49 7.53 10.61
N ARG A 241 -14.43 6.26 11.03
CA ARG A 241 -14.09 5.89 12.41
C ARG A 241 -12.59 5.97 12.73
N GLN A 242 -11.74 5.87 11.72
CA GLN A 242 -10.28 5.91 11.84
C GLN A 242 -9.72 7.02 10.95
N PRO A 243 -9.69 8.29 11.45
CA PRO A 243 -9.08 9.39 10.70
C PRO A 243 -7.65 9.07 10.29
N GLY A 244 -7.32 9.30 9.03
CA GLY A 244 -6.01 8.99 8.47
C GLY A 244 -5.87 7.59 7.88
N TYR A 245 -6.74 6.62 8.21
CA TYR A 245 -6.62 5.28 7.66
C TYR A 245 -6.83 5.24 6.14
N GLY A 246 -7.88 5.90 5.63
CA GLY A 246 -8.18 5.89 4.19
C GLY A 246 -7.09 6.50 3.30
N SER A 247 -6.39 7.54 3.79
CA SER A 247 -5.27 8.17 3.09
C SER A 247 -3.93 7.47 3.30
N SER A 248 -3.79 6.67 4.37
CA SER A 248 -2.53 6.08 4.83
C SER A 248 -1.78 5.27 3.77
N TYR A 249 -2.50 4.59 2.90
CA TYR A 249 -1.95 3.80 1.79
C TYR A 249 -1.06 4.63 0.86
N ILE A 250 -1.58 5.75 0.40
CA ILE A 250 -0.88 6.64 -0.53
C ILE A 250 0.06 7.59 0.21
N THR A 251 -0.38 8.14 1.33
CA THR A 251 0.46 9.00 2.18
C THR A 251 1.69 8.24 2.68
N GLY A 252 1.49 7.02 3.16
CA GLY A 252 2.59 6.17 3.61
C GLY A 252 3.51 5.73 2.46
N LYS A 253 2.95 5.39 1.29
CA LYS A 253 3.74 5.13 0.08
C LYS A 253 4.63 6.32 -0.26
N TYR A 254 4.09 7.54 -0.28
CA TYR A 254 4.84 8.77 -0.53
C TYR A 254 5.99 8.97 0.47
N LEU A 255 5.73 8.77 1.77
CA LEU A 255 6.75 8.91 2.80
C LEU A 255 7.84 7.84 2.68
N LEU A 256 7.49 6.61 2.33
CA LEU A 256 8.47 5.54 2.14
C LEU A 256 9.33 5.76 0.90
N GLU A 257 8.74 6.21 -0.20
CA GLU A 257 9.48 6.57 -1.41
C GLU A 257 10.48 7.69 -1.15
N ALA A 258 10.10 8.72 -0.38
CA ALA A 258 10.99 9.78 0.04
C ALA A 258 12.14 9.25 0.91
N ALA A 259 11.84 8.34 1.85
CA ALA A 259 12.87 7.73 2.70
C ALA A 259 13.84 6.88 1.88
N LEU A 260 13.35 6.09 0.92
CA LEU A 260 14.17 5.28 0.03
C LEU A 260 15.07 6.17 -0.84
N ALA A 261 14.51 7.23 -1.41
CA ALA A 261 15.25 8.16 -2.26
C ALA A 261 16.40 8.83 -1.50
N ASP A 262 16.15 9.29 -0.28
CA ASP A 262 17.18 9.90 0.56
C ASP A 262 18.24 8.88 1.02
N TYR A 263 17.82 7.66 1.37
CA TYR A 263 18.73 6.57 1.71
C TYR A 263 19.64 6.21 0.52
N ALA A 264 19.06 6.02 -0.67
CA ALA A 264 19.83 5.71 -1.88
C ALA A 264 20.82 6.83 -2.24
N ARG A 265 20.39 8.09 -2.09
CA ARG A 265 21.28 9.24 -2.32
C ARG A 265 22.45 9.29 -1.34
N LEU A 266 22.25 8.93 -0.08
CA LEU A 266 23.35 8.85 0.89
C LEU A 266 24.34 7.75 0.53
N GLN A 267 23.87 6.55 0.14
CA GLN A 267 24.73 5.46 -0.34
C GLN A 267 25.58 5.92 -1.53
N GLU A 268 24.97 6.59 -2.50
CA GLU A 268 25.70 7.12 -3.67
C GLU A 268 26.77 8.14 -3.28
N LEU A 269 26.50 9.03 -2.31
CA LEU A 269 27.46 10.00 -1.79
C LEU A 269 28.63 9.34 -1.04
N GLU A 270 28.41 8.18 -0.45
CA GLU A 270 29.43 7.38 0.22
C GLU A 270 30.22 6.49 -0.77
N GLY A 271 29.82 6.48 -2.04
CA GLY A 271 30.42 5.67 -3.10
C GLY A 271 29.93 4.22 -3.12
N GLU A 272 28.83 3.94 -2.42
CA GLU A 272 28.20 2.63 -2.38
C GLU A 272 27.11 2.49 -3.45
N LEU A 273 26.85 1.27 -3.87
CA LEU A 273 25.72 0.96 -4.77
C LEU A 273 24.47 0.71 -3.94
N PHE A 274 23.37 1.33 -4.34
CA PHE A 274 22.07 1.06 -3.71
C PHE A 274 21.68 -0.42 -3.89
N ALA A 275 21.38 -1.09 -2.77
CA ALA A 275 20.83 -2.42 -2.73
C ALA A 275 19.44 -2.40 -2.05
N PRO A 276 18.37 -2.85 -2.73
CA PRO A 276 17.04 -2.93 -2.13
C PRO A 276 17.04 -3.66 -0.79
N LYS A 277 17.75 -4.76 -0.70
CA LYS A 277 17.87 -5.57 0.51
C LYS A 277 18.37 -4.79 1.72
N ASP A 278 19.40 -3.98 1.55
CA ASP A 278 19.95 -3.19 2.65
C ASP A 278 18.93 -2.19 3.16
N PHE A 279 18.16 -1.58 2.25
CA PHE A 279 17.07 -0.67 2.62
C PHE A 279 15.97 -1.40 3.38
N PHE A 280 15.43 -2.50 2.82
CA PHE A 280 14.31 -3.21 3.43
C PHE A 280 14.70 -3.91 4.73
N ASP A 281 15.88 -4.51 4.81
CA ASP A 281 16.39 -5.13 6.04
C ASP A 281 16.61 -4.07 7.13
N THR A 282 17.10 -2.89 6.78
CA THR A 282 17.25 -1.77 7.72
C THR A 282 15.87 -1.29 8.19
N LEU A 283 14.96 -1.01 7.26
CA LEU A 283 13.57 -0.63 7.56
C LEU A 283 12.90 -1.64 8.51
N ASN A 284 13.08 -2.92 8.23
CA ASN A 284 12.54 -4.00 9.03
C ASN A 284 13.16 -4.08 10.42
N SER A 285 14.46 -3.80 10.55
CA SER A 285 15.19 -3.86 11.84
C SER A 285 14.80 -2.75 12.80
N ILE A 286 14.34 -1.61 12.29
CA ILE A 286 13.90 -0.46 13.09
C ILE A 286 12.69 -0.78 13.96
N GLY A 287 11.87 -1.74 13.53
CA GLY A 287 10.63 -2.10 14.20
C GLY A 287 9.44 -1.25 13.75
N ASN A 288 8.32 -1.40 14.45
CA ASN A 288 7.06 -0.77 14.06
C ASN A 288 6.92 0.64 14.66
N ILE A 289 7.43 1.63 13.94
CA ILE A 289 7.32 3.06 14.27
C ILE A 289 6.89 3.84 13.03
N PRO A 290 6.42 5.10 13.17
CA PRO A 290 6.08 5.96 12.04
C PRO A 290 7.21 6.06 11.01
N ILE A 291 6.87 6.08 9.72
CA ILE A 291 7.87 6.16 8.63
C ILE A 291 8.78 7.37 8.80
N SER A 292 8.24 8.51 9.24
CA SER A 292 9.01 9.74 9.46
C SER A 292 10.15 9.56 10.46
N LEU A 293 9.94 8.78 11.52
CA LEU A 293 10.98 8.45 12.49
C LEU A 293 11.95 7.42 11.96
N GLY A 294 11.45 6.41 11.22
CA GLY A 294 12.29 5.44 10.53
C GLY A 294 13.20 6.11 9.48
N HIS A 295 12.65 7.03 8.70
CA HIS A 295 13.41 7.85 7.76
C HIS A 295 14.56 8.59 8.45
N TRP A 296 14.27 9.27 9.57
CA TRP A 296 15.32 9.91 10.36
C TRP A 296 16.37 8.91 10.85
N GLU A 297 15.96 7.77 11.39
CA GLU A 297 16.91 6.76 11.90
C GLU A 297 17.81 6.20 10.80
N MET A 298 17.26 5.95 9.60
CA MET A 298 18.02 5.43 8.46
C MET A 298 18.97 6.43 7.83
N THR A 299 18.63 7.73 7.83
CA THR A 299 19.36 8.74 7.07
C THR A 299 20.08 9.79 7.93
N GLY A 300 19.74 9.88 9.23
CA GLY A 300 20.19 10.95 10.11
C GLY A 300 19.55 12.31 9.83
N SER A 301 18.77 12.47 8.75
CA SER A 301 18.12 13.72 8.37
C SER A 301 16.81 13.93 9.14
N LYS A 302 16.58 15.18 9.57
CA LYS A 302 15.34 15.63 10.22
C LYS A 302 14.56 16.63 9.38
N GLU A 303 15.00 16.93 8.17
CA GLU A 303 14.41 17.98 7.33
C GLU A 303 12.91 17.78 7.12
N HIS A 304 12.48 16.54 6.86
CA HIS A 304 11.08 16.17 6.67
C HIS A 304 10.23 16.27 7.95
N LEU A 305 10.85 16.39 9.13
CA LEU A 305 10.14 16.52 10.42
C LEU A 305 9.91 17.98 10.84
N LYS A 306 10.44 18.97 10.12
CA LYS A 306 10.36 20.38 10.53
C LYS A 306 8.93 20.85 10.77
N SER A 307 7.98 20.42 9.94
CA SER A 307 6.57 20.82 10.07
C SER A 307 5.88 20.33 11.36
N ILE A 308 6.49 19.39 12.07
CA ILE A 308 5.94 18.85 13.33
C ILE A 308 6.86 19.08 14.54
N THR A 309 8.03 19.66 14.34
CA THR A 309 9.02 19.93 15.41
C THR A 309 9.29 21.39 15.66
N GLU A 310 8.98 22.26 14.71
CA GLU A 310 9.08 23.73 14.76
C GLU A 310 7.69 24.37 14.84
#